data_2e2a375e76f0376913a910a44f914eb6
#
_entry.id   2e2a375e76f0376913a910a44f914eb6
#
_cell.length_a   1.000
_cell.length_b   1.000
_cell.length_c   1.000
_cell.angle_alpha   90.00
_cell.angle_beta   90.00
_cell.angle_gamma   90.00
#
_symmetry.space_group_name_H-M   'P 1'
#
loop_
_entity.id
_entity.type
_entity.pdbx_description
1 polymer ?
#
loop_
_entity_poly.entity_id
_entity_poly.type
_entity_poly.pdbx_seq_one_letter_code
_entity_poly.pdbx_strand_id
1 'polypeptide(L)'
;MSSTGNQGSAAKAAKATVSELERMLSELPSSDRACLKLAQILHVRRNEVALLRLEKGSLRFIFPPELRSAGVLPLTGSAVAARTAATRTPLLSNTFMRVKHVSLFEAVKLGVEEEEDRSQEQMPIQKIISVPVAPPGGNVMGVVQISRKGLDASLAGADFTSEDLRQLEQAAEILARMPFMQEGAENL
;
A
#
# COMPACT_ATOMS: atom_id res chain seq x y z
N MET A 1 10.92 -31.98 31.92
CA MET A 1 10.05 -32.29 30.80
C MET A 1 10.09 -31.14 29.81
N SER A 2 10.61 -31.40 28.64
CA SER A 2 11.14 -30.45 27.67
C SER A 2 10.03 -29.87 26.79
N SER A 3 9.95 -28.55 26.75
CA SER A 3 9.14 -27.83 25.76
C SER A 3 10.06 -27.01 24.85
N THR A 4 10.70 -27.67 23.90
CA THR A 4 11.67 -27.05 22.97
C THR A 4 11.31 -27.35 21.51
N GLY A 5 10.04 -27.27 21.11
CA GLY A 5 9.63 -27.77 19.78
C GLY A 5 9.00 -26.75 18.80
N ASN A 6 8.66 -25.51 19.22
CA ASN A 6 7.80 -24.67 18.37
C ASN A 6 8.42 -23.37 17.82
N GLN A 7 9.57 -22.95 18.30
CA GLN A 7 10.16 -21.67 17.82
C GLN A 7 10.88 -21.81 16.46
N GLY A 8 11.42 -22.97 16.17
CA GLY A 8 12.13 -23.23 14.90
C GLY A 8 11.21 -23.32 13.67
N SER A 9 10.00 -23.81 13.85
CA SER A 9 9.03 -23.95 12.74
C SER A 9 8.42 -22.62 12.30
N ALA A 10 8.10 -21.74 13.26
CA ALA A 10 7.54 -20.42 12.95
C ALA A 10 8.56 -19.51 12.25
N ALA A 11 9.82 -19.52 12.69
CA ALA A 11 10.88 -18.74 12.07
C ALA A 11 11.22 -19.25 10.65
N LYS A 12 11.14 -20.56 10.41
CA LYS A 12 11.36 -21.18 9.09
C LYS A 12 10.22 -20.86 8.13
N ALA A 13 8.97 -20.87 8.59
CA ALA A 13 7.80 -20.49 7.81
C ALA A 13 7.85 -19.00 7.43
N ALA A 14 8.22 -18.10 8.35
CA ALA A 14 8.36 -16.66 8.08
C ALA A 14 9.46 -16.39 7.05
N LYS A 15 10.62 -17.07 7.11
CA LYS A 15 11.68 -16.93 6.10
C LYS A 15 11.25 -17.46 4.72
N ALA A 16 10.54 -18.56 4.65
CA ALA A 16 10.01 -19.07 3.39
C ALA A 16 9.02 -18.09 2.76
N THR A 17 8.17 -17.45 3.56
CA THR A 17 7.20 -16.45 3.11
C THR A 17 7.88 -15.21 2.52
N VAL A 18 8.95 -14.71 3.13
CA VAL A 18 9.71 -13.54 2.61
C VAL A 18 10.37 -13.87 1.28
N SER A 19 11.05 -15.01 1.18
CA SER A 19 11.69 -15.46 -0.07
C SER A 19 10.66 -15.70 -1.18
N GLU A 20 9.49 -16.22 -0.82
CA GLU A 20 8.40 -16.42 -1.77
C GLU A 20 7.82 -15.09 -2.24
N LEU A 21 7.60 -14.14 -1.33
CA LEU A 21 7.15 -12.79 -1.67
C LEU A 21 8.15 -12.09 -2.59
N GLU A 22 9.44 -12.16 -2.27
CA GLU A 22 10.49 -11.59 -3.10
C GLU A 22 10.51 -12.19 -4.51
N ARG A 23 10.46 -13.52 -4.62
CA ARG A 23 10.38 -14.21 -5.91
C ARG A 23 9.14 -13.79 -6.69
N MET A 24 7.97 -13.77 -6.03
CA MET A 24 6.70 -13.46 -6.67
C MET A 24 6.64 -12.01 -7.18
N LEU A 25 7.21 -11.05 -6.44
CA LEU A 25 7.24 -9.65 -6.85
C LEU A 25 8.35 -9.37 -7.86
N SER A 26 9.51 -10.00 -7.74
CA SER A 26 10.64 -9.80 -8.65
C SER A 26 10.38 -10.29 -10.07
N GLU A 27 9.51 -11.29 -10.24
CA GLU A 27 9.09 -11.79 -11.56
C GLU A 27 8.05 -10.90 -12.26
N LEU A 28 7.60 -9.80 -11.62
CA LEU A 28 6.51 -8.97 -12.11
C LEU A 28 7.05 -7.66 -12.73
N PRO A 29 7.02 -7.51 -14.06
CA PRO A 29 7.68 -6.38 -14.75
C PRO A 29 6.92 -5.06 -14.63
N SER A 30 5.70 -5.03 -14.06
CA SER A 30 4.86 -3.83 -14.00
C SER A 30 4.29 -3.57 -12.61
N SER A 31 4.08 -2.29 -12.29
CA SER A 31 3.40 -1.85 -11.07
C SER A 31 2.02 -2.47 -10.92
N ASP A 32 1.28 -2.63 -12.02
CA ASP A 32 -0.08 -3.18 -12.02
C ASP A 32 -0.08 -4.64 -11.53
N ARG A 33 0.82 -5.47 -12.07
CA ARG A 33 0.94 -6.87 -11.66
C ARG A 33 1.41 -7.00 -10.21
N ALA A 34 2.37 -6.19 -9.79
CA ALA A 34 2.85 -6.18 -8.41
C ALA A 34 1.73 -5.81 -7.43
N CYS A 35 0.96 -4.76 -7.73
CA CYS A 35 -0.16 -4.33 -6.88
C CYS A 35 -1.32 -5.33 -6.87
N LEU A 36 -1.64 -5.96 -7.99
CA LEU A 36 -2.63 -7.05 -8.03
C LEU A 36 -2.20 -8.24 -7.18
N LYS A 37 -0.90 -8.55 -7.17
CA LYS A 37 -0.36 -9.61 -6.32
C LYS A 37 -0.43 -9.25 -4.84
N LEU A 38 -0.15 -8.00 -4.48
CA LEU A 38 -0.33 -7.49 -3.12
C LEU A 38 -1.79 -7.59 -2.66
N ALA A 39 -2.74 -7.25 -3.54
CA ALA A 39 -4.16 -7.39 -3.26
C ALA A 39 -4.54 -8.84 -2.90
N GLN A 40 -4.00 -9.82 -3.64
CA GLN A 40 -4.20 -11.24 -3.35
C GLN A 40 -3.60 -11.67 -2.00
N ILE A 41 -2.36 -11.26 -1.72
CA ILE A 41 -1.63 -11.63 -0.50
C ILE A 41 -2.32 -11.06 0.75
N LEU A 42 -2.80 -9.83 0.68
CA LEU A 42 -3.43 -9.13 1.80
C LEU A 42 -4.96 -9.28 1.83
N HIS A 43 -5.51 -10.08 0.93
CA HIS A 43 -6.95 -10.37 0.83
C HIS A 43 -7.80 -9.07 0.77
N VAL A 44 -7.41 -8.16 -0.09
CA VAL A 44 -8.14 -6.91 -0.38
C VAL A 44 -8.51 -6.84 -1.86
N ARG A 45 -9.41 -5.92 -2.21
CA ARG A 45 -9.81 -5.69 -3.59
C ARG A 45 -8.74 -4.89 -4.34
N ARG A 46 -8.73 -4.98 -5.68
CA ARG A 46 -7.83 -4.22 -6.55
C ARG A 46 -7.86 -2.71 -6.25
N ASN A 47 -9.06 -2.14 -6.07
CA ASN A 47 -9.28 -0.73 -5.79
C ASN A 47 -8.99 -0.32 -4.33
N GLU A 48 -8.51 -1.25 -3.52
CA GLU A 48 -8.07 -1.03 -2.14
C GLU A 48 -6.54 -0.99 -2.02
N VAL A 49 -5.83 -1.11 -3.14
CA VAL A 49 -4.36 -0.97 -3.21
C VAL A 49 -4.01 0.33 -3.93
N ALA A 50 -3.09 1.10 -3.39
CA ALA A 50 -2.48 2.24 -4.06
C ALA A 50 -0.97 2.19 -3.94
N LEU A 51 -0.28 2.49 -5.04
CA LEU A 51 1.15 2.70 -5.07
C LEU A 51 1.43 4.09 -5.65
N LEU A 52 2.18 4.87 -4.88
CA LEU A 52 2.56 6.22 -5.25
C LEU A 52 4.09 6.31 -5.35
N ARG A 53 4.59 6.96 -6.36
CA ARG A 53 6.03 7.24 -6.53
C ARG A 53 6.32 8.69 -6.16
N LEU A 54 7.44 8.92 -5.49
CA LEU A 54 7.93 10.25 -5.14
C LEU A 54 8.68 10.84 -6.34
N GLU A 55 8.20 12.00 -6.80
CA GLU A 55 8.78 12.75 -7.91
C GLU A 55 8.83 14.25 -7.52
N LYS A 56 10.04 14.82 -7.52
CA LYS A 56 10.22 16.27 -7.29
C LYS A 56 9.44 16.84 -6.08
N GLY A 57 9.49 16.13 -4.95
CA GLY A 57 8.84 16.56 -3.71
C GLY A 57 7.32 16.33 -3.64
N SER A 58 6.76 15.60 -4.59
CA SER A 58 5.35 15.23 -4.63
C SER A 58 5.16 13.75 -4.92
N LEU A 59 4.08 13.17 -4.42
CA LEU A 59 3.70 11.79 -4.70
C LEU A 59 2.73 11.74 -5.88
N ARG A 60 3.02 10.88 -6.84
CA ARG A 60 2.17 10.59 -8.00
C ARG A 60 1.68 9.15 -7.93
N PHE A 61 0.39 8.93 -8.18
CA PHE A 61 -0.15 7.58 -8.31
C PHE A 61 0.44 6.87 -9.53
N ILE A 62 0.97 5.66 -9.32
CA ILE A 62 1.32 4.74 -10.40
C ILE A 62 0.38 3.52 -10.42
N PHE A 63 -0.33 3.26 -9.33
CA PHE A 63 -1.43 2.32 -9.26
C PHE A 63 -2.49 2.84 -8.25
N PRO A 64 -3.78 2.68 -8.50
CA PRO A 64 -4.39 2.09 -9.70
C PRO A 64 -4.22 2.99 -10.94
N PRO A 65 -4.29 2.40 -12.17
CA PRO A 65 -4.10 3.17 -13.41
C PRO A 65 -5.04 4.36 -13.55
N GLU A 66 -6.26 4.23 -13.08
CA GLU A 66 -7.32 5.24 -13.12
C GLU A 66 -6.92 6.53 -12.36
N LEU A 67 -6.04 6.42 -11.36
CA LEU A 67 -5.55 7.55 -10.57
C LEU A 67 -4.27 8.20 -11.11
N ARG A 68 -3.66 7.67 -12.15
CA ARG A 68 -2.41 8.23 -12.73
C ARG A 68 -2.57 9.68 -13.21
N SER A 69 -3.78 10.06 -13.62
CA SER A 69 -4.12 11.42 -14.05
C SER A 69 -4.72 12.30 -12.95
N ALA A 70 -4.87 11.78 -11.73
CA ALA A 70 -5.53 12.49 -10.63
C ALA A 70 -4.73 13.67 -10.05
N GLY A 71 -3.51 13.91 -10.56
CA GLY A 71 -2.62 14.95 -10.06
C GLY A 71 -1.54 14.42 -9.12
N VAL A 72 -0.98 15.30 -8.32
CA VAL A 72 0.10 14.98 -7.39
C VAL A 72 -0.24 15.39 -5.96
N LEU A 73 0.32 14.68 -4.99
CA LEU A 73 0.20 14.98 -3.57
C LEU A 73 1.51 15.60 -3.07
N PRO A 74 1.55 16.92 -2.76
CA PRO A 74 2.74 17.51 -2.17
C PRO A 74 3.07 16.86 -0.83
N LEU A 75 4.36 16.66 -0.52
CA LEU A 75 4.78 16.11 0.77
C LEU A 75 4.41 16.99 1.97
N THR A 76 4.21 18.29 1.73
CA THR A 76 3.73 19.26 2.74
C THR A 76 2.23 19.17 3.00
N GLY A 77 1.51 18.35 2.22
CA GLY A 77 0.06 18.18 2.34
C GLY A 77 -0.36 17.33 3.54
N SER A 78 -1.66 17.36 3.84
CA SER A 78 -2.27 16.62 4.95
C SER A 78 -2.65 15.17 4.59
N ALA A 79 -2.46 14.75 3.34
CA ALA A 79 -2.78 13.39 2.91
C ALA A 79 -1.95 12.35 3.67
N VAL A 80 -2.56 11.22 4.01
CA VAL A 80 -1.87 10.13 4.74
C VAL A 80 -0.60 9.69 4.03
N ALA A 81 -0.65 9.52 2.70
CA ALA A 81 0.53 9.15 1.91
C ALA A 81 1.65 10.19 2.03
N ALA A 82 1.33 11.48 1.97
CA ALA A 82 2.31 12.55 2.12
C ALA A 82 2.97 12.52 3.51
N ARG A 83 2.18 12.35 4.56
CA ARG A 83 2.71 12.21 5.92
C ARG A 83 3.58 10.96 6.07
N THR A 84 3.13 9.81 5.56
CA THR A 84 3.91 8.56 5.60
C THR A 84 5.28 8.75 4.93
N ALA A 85 5.33 9.38 3.77
CA ALA A 85 6.58 9.65 3.06
C ALA A 85 7.46 10.65 3.83
N ALA A 86 6.89 11.76 4.31
CA ALA A 86 7.63 12.82 5.00
C ALA A 86 8.20 12.36 6.34
N THR A 87 7.43 11.59 7.12
CA THR A 87 7.86 11.10 8.44
C THR A 87 8.64 9.79 8.38
N ARG A 88 8.62 9.10 7.24
CA ARG A 88 9.21 7.75 7.06
C ARG A 88 8.65 6.72 8.05
N THR A 89 7.44 6.95 8.53
CA THR A 89 6.80 6.12 9.56
C THR A 89 5.57 5.42 8.98
N PRO A 90 5.44 4.11 9.11
CA PRO A 90 4.25 3.39 8.70
C PRO A 90 3.06 3.77 9.57
N LEU A 91 1.87 3.69 9.01
CA LEU A 91 0.60 3.90 9.70
C LEU A 91 -0.28 2.66 9.54
N LEU A 92 -0.87 2.20 10.64
CA LEU A 92 -1.97 1.25 10.65
C LEU A 92 -3.15 1.87 11.41
N SER A 93 -4.31 1.94 10.78
CA SER A 93 -5.54 2.42 11.44
C SER A 93 -6.74 1.56 11.03
N ASN A 94 -7.39 0.96 12.01
CA ASN A 94 -8.65 0.24 11.84
C ASN A 94 -9.88 1.10 12.14
N THR A 95 -9.67 2.38 12.46
CA THR A 95 -10.70 3.37 12.77
C THR A 95 -10.53 4.64 11.95
N PHE A 96 -10.14 4.50 10.69
CA PHE A 96 -9.73 5.61 9.83
C PHE A 96 -10.81 6.70 9.68
N MET A 97 -12.07 6.32 9.54
CA MET A 97 -13.19 7.27 9.43
C MET A 97 -13.44 8.11 10.67
N ARG A 98 -13.00 7.66 11.84
CA ARG A 98 -13.15 8.42 13.10
C ARG A 98 -12.11 9.53 13.25
N VAL A 99 -11.06 9.49 12.45
CA VAL A 99 -10.01 10.50 12.42
C VAL A 99 -10.20 11.34 11.17
N LYS A 100 -10.36 12.66 11.33
CA LYS A 100 -10.49 13.59 10.18
C LYS A 100 -9.18 13.63 9.39
N HIS A 101 -9.01 12.67 8.50
CA HIS A 101 -7.93 12.68 7.51
C HIS A 101 -8.53 13.00 6.14
N VAL A 102 -7.95 13.98 5.46
CA VAL A 102 -8.27 14.18 4.04
C VAL A 102 -7.54 13.08 3.27
N SER A 103 -8.29 12.13 2.77
CA SER A 103 -7.77 11.13 1.83
C SER A 103 -8.15 11.53 0.43
N LEU A 104 -7.17 11.79 -0.42
CA LEU A 104 -7.41 12.02 -1.85
C LEU A 104 -7.99 10.78 -2.54
N PHE A 105 -7.83 9.62 -1.94
CA PHE A 105 -8.43 8.36 -2.38
C PHE A 105 -9.97 8.42 -2.41
N GLU A 106 -10.58 9.26 -1.56
CA GLU A 106 -12.02 9.49 -1.50
C GLU A 106 -12.47 10.62 -2.42
N ALA A 107 -11.58 11.56 -2.74
CA ALA A 107 -11.92 12.78 -3.47
C ALA A 107 -11.87 12.61 -5.00
N VAL A 108 -11.29 11.54 -5.50
CA VAL A 108 -11.20 11.31 -6.94
C VAL A 108 -12.50 10.74 -7.45
N LYS A 109 -13.33 11.61 -8.03
CA LYS A 109 -14.45 11.21 -8.87
C LYS A 109 -13.88 10.65 -10.18
N LEU A 110 -13.81 9.34 -10.26
CA LEU A 110 -13.46 8.67 -11.51
C LEU A 110 -14.61 8.88 -12.51
N GLY A 111 -14.34 9.65 -13.55
CA GLY A 111 -15.24 9.79 -14.68
C GLY A 111 -15.08 8.58 -15.59
N VAL A 112 -15.76 7.47 -15.34
CA VAL A 112 -15.83 6.31 -16.23
C VAL A 112 -17.21 5.65 -16.19
N GLU A 113 -17.62 5.17 -17.33
CA GLU A 113 -18.97 4.78 -17.71
C GLU A 113 -19.29 3.31 -17.44
N GLU A 114 -19.40 2.86 -16.20
CA GLU A 114 -20.10 1.59 -15.90
C GLU A 114 -20.71 1.67 -14.49
N GLU A 115 -22.04 1.59 -14.40
CA GLU A 115 -22.80 1.92 -13.18
C GLU A 115 -22.65 0.92 -12.02
N GLU A 116 -22.31 -0.34 -12.28
CA GLU A 116 -22.21 -1.37 -11.23
C GLU A 116 -20.89 -1.36 -10.47
N ASP A 117 -19.79 -0.92 -11.08
CA ASP A 117 -18.48 -0.84 -10.42
C ASP A 117 -18.30 0.47 -9.63
N ARG A 118 -19.05 1.52 -10.00
CA ARG A 118 -19.02 2.85 -9.36
C ARG A 118 -19.43 2.85 -7.89
N SER A 119 -20.36 1.99 -7.49
CA SER A 119 -20.85 1.96 -6.11
C SER A 119 -19.79 1.43 -5.13
N GLN A 120 -18.88 0.57 -5.58
CA GLN A 120 -17.80 0.02 -4.75
C GLN A 120 -16.55 0.91 -4.72
N GLU A 121 -16.27 1.64 -5.79
CA GLU A 121 -15.14 2.57 -5.87
C GLU A 121 -15.33 3.83 -5.01
N GLN A 122 -16.57 4.24 -4.79
CA GLN A 122 -16.95 5.41 -3.99
C GLN A 122 -17.15 5.12 -2.50
N MET A 123 -16.98 3.87 -2.07
CA MET A 123 -17.11 3.55 -0.65
C MET A 123 -15.98 4.19 0.17
N PRO A 124 -16.32 4.77 1.35
CA PRO A 124 -15.32 5.40 2.20
C PRO A 124 -14.30 4.37 2.74
N ILE A 125 -13.06 4.84 2.91
CA ILE A 125 -12.01 4.06 3.57
C ILE A 125 -12.33 3.97 5.05
N GLN A 126 -12.49 2.75 5.54
CA GLN A 126 -12.73 2.47 6.96
C GLN A 126 -11.44 2.11 7.69
N LYS A 127 -10.53 1.41 7.01
CA LYS A 127 -9.28 0.89 7.56
C LYS A 127 -8.15 1.10 6.55
N ILE A 128 -6.94 1.39 7.03
CA ILE A 128 -5.80 1.66 6.15
C ILE A 128 -4.48 1.22 6.79
N ILE A 129 -3.59 0.70 5.95
CA ILE A 129 -2.15 0.62 6.21
C ILE A 129 -1.46 1.48 5.16
N SER A 130 -0.52 2.30 5.58
CA SER A 130 0.31 3.14 4.72
C SER A 130 1.77 2.97 5.09
N VAL A 131 2.60 2.57 4.13
CA VAL A 131 4.01 2.22 4.37
C VAL A 131 4.90 2.96 3.38
N PRO A 132 6.01 3.57 3.84
CA PRO A 132 6.97 4.18 2.94
C PRO A 132 7.69 3.11 2.12
N VAL A 133 7.81 3.31 0.82
CA VAL A 133 8.60 2.47 -0.07
C VAL A 133 10.02 3.03 -0.11
N ALA A 134 10.95 2.31 0.51
CA ALA A 134 12.35 2.68 0.60
C ALA A 134 13.23 1.42 0.67
N PRO A 135 14.45 1.43 0.13
CA PRO A 135 15.42 0.38 0.42
C PRO A 135 15.86 0.50 1.88
N PRO A 136 16.35 -0.59 2.52
CA PRO A 136 16.85 -0.54 3.89
C PRO A 136 17.90 0.57 4.08
N GLY A 137 17.64 1.49 5.01
CA GLY A 137 18.52 2.64 5.28
C GLY A 137 18.57 3.71 4.16
N GLY A 138 17.78 3.55 3.10
CA GLY A 138 17.78 4.45 1.95
C GLY A 138 16.69 5.54 2.01
N ASN A 139 16.62 6.31 0.94
CA ASN A 139 15.63 7.37 0.80
C ASN A 139 14.26 6.81 0.42
N VAL A 140 13.21 7.51 0.85
CA VAL A 140 11.83 7.19 0.44
C VAL A 140 11.69 7.47 -1.05
N MET A 141 11.20 6.46 -1.77
CA MET A 141 10.94 6.51 -3.21
C MET A 141 9.44 6.59 -3.53
N GLY A 142 8.61 6.34 -2.52
CA GLY A 142 7.17 6.37 -2.67
C GLY A 142 6.44 5.87 -1.43
N VAL A 143 5.17 5.54 -1.61
CA VAL A 143 4.30 5.00 -0.57
C VAL A 143 3.41 3.92 -1.16
N VAL A 144 3.24 2.83 -0.44
CA VAL A 144 2.21 1.82 -0.72
C VAL A 144 1.13 1.90 0.34
N GLN A 145 -0.13 1.90 -0.09
CA GLN A 145 -1.30 1.92 0.80
C GLN A 145 -2.22 0.75 0.50
N ILE A 146 -2.68 0.12 1.55
CA ILE A 146 -3.73 -0.90 1.50
C ILE A 146 -4.89 -0.40 2.35
N SER A 147 -6.08 -0.41 1.79
CA SER A 147 -7.29 0.03 2.48
C SER A 147 -8.35 -1.07 2.50
N ARG A 148 -9.34 -0.89 3.37
CA ARG A 148 -10.61 -1.62 3.33
C ARG A 148 -11.73 -0.59 3.29
N LYS A 149 -12.51 -0.66 2.23
CA LYS A 149 -13.61 0.25 1.95
C LYS A 149 -14.94 -0.41 2.29
N GLY A 150 -15.87 0.35 2.82
CA GLY A 150 -17.21 -0.12 3.15
C GLY A 150 -18.09 1.01 3.65
N LEU A 151 -19.39 0.80 3.71
CA LEU A 151 -20.35 1.77 4.28
C LEU A 151 -20.07 2.02 5.76
N ASP A 152 -19.58 0.99 6.46
CA ASP A 152 -19.12 1.06 7.85
C ASP A 152 -17.95 0.10 8.10
N ALA A 153 -17.37 0.17 9.28
CA ALA A 153 -16.19 -0.62 9.64
C ALA A 153 -16.45 -2.14 9.66
N SER A 154 -17.69 -2.57 9.93
CA SER A 154 -18.05 -3.99 9.97
C SER A 154 -18.17 -4.58 8.57
N LEU A 155 -18.65 -3.79 7.62
CA LEU A 155 -18.81 -4.17 6.21
C LEU A 155 -17.51 -4.05 5.41
N ALA A 156 -16.53 -3.33 5.92
CA ALA A 156 -15.22 -3.19 5.27
C ALA A 156 -14.32 -4.43 5.40
N GLY A 157 -14.75 -5.42 6.15
CA GLY A 157 -13.98 -6.65 6.39
C GLY A 157 -13.16 -6.63 7.68
N ALA A 158 -12.32 -7.63 7.89
CA ALA A 158 -11.54 -7.82 9.11
C ALA A 158 -10.58 -6.64 9.39
N ASP A 159 -10.21 -6.45 10.65
CA ASP A 159 -9.16 -5.51 11.02
C ASP A 159 -7.81 -5.92 10.44
N PHE A 160 -7.01 -4.94 10.07
CA PHE A 160 -5.61 -5.17 9.76
C PHE A 160 -4.85 -5.51 11.02
N THR A 161 -3.95 -6.47 10.92
CA THR A 161 -3.11 -6.95 12.01
C THR A 161 -1.69 -6.36 11.91
N SER A 162 -0.91 -6.52 12.98
CA SER A 162 0.53 -6.21 12.94
C SER A 162 1.29 -7.10 11.93
N GLU A 163 0.78 -8.30 11.67
CA GLU A 163 1.35 -9.19 10.65
C GLU A 163 1.10 -8.66 9.24
N ASP A 164 -0.10 -8.14 8.95
CA ASP A 164 -0.40 -7.48 7.67
C ASP A 164 0.52 -6.27 7.44
N LEU A 165 0.74 -5.46 8.49
CA LEU A 165 1.68 -4.34 8.44
C LEU A 165 3.09 -4.84 8.11
N ARG A 166 3.59 -5.84 8.82
CA ARG A 166 4.92 -6.40 8.61
C ARG A 166 5.10 -6.97 7.19
N GLN A 167 4.10 -7.67 6.68
CA GLN A 167 4.11 -8.17 5.30
C GLN A 167 4.17 -7.04 4.28
N LEU A 168 3.44 -5.95 4.52
CA LEU A 168 3.47 -4.79 3.64
C LEU A 168 4.79 -4.03 3.71
N GLU A 169 5.42 -3.94 4.89
CA GLU A 169 6.77 -3.37 5.05
C GLU A 169 7.80 -4.16 4.24
N GLN A 170 7.78 -5.49 4.32
CA GLN A 170 8.65 -6.36 3.53
C GLN A 170 8.41 -6.19 2.02
N ALA A 171 7.15 -6.13 1.60
CA ALA A 171 6.79 -5.86 0.22
C ALA A 171 7.29 -4.49 -0.25
N ALA A 172 7.19 -3.45 0.59
CA ALA A 172 7.67 -2.11 0.30
C ALA A 172 9.19 -2.06 0.04
N GLU A 173 9.99 -2.80 0.80
CA GLU A 173 11.44 -2.93 0.55
C GLU A 173 11.75 -3.61 -0.79
N ILE A 174 10.94 -4.60 -1.18
CA ILE A 174 11.08 -5.26 -2.49
C ILE A 174 10.66 -4.29 -3.61
N LEU A 175 9.52 -3.62 -3.46
CA LEU A 175 9.04 -2.63 -4.42
C LEU A 175 10.06 -1.51 -4.66
N ALA A 176 10.79 -1.08 -3.63
CA ALA A 176 11.81 -0.03 -3.75
C ALA A 176 12.93 -0.40 -4.75
N ARG A 177 13.16 -1.69 -5.00
CA ARG A 177 14.16 -2.19 -5.95
C ARG A 177 13.63 -2.36 -7.38
N MET A 178 12.31 -2.18 -7.57
CA MET A 178 11.69 -2.38 -8.87
C MET A 178 11.94 -1.19 -9.81
N PRO A 179 12.18 -1.45 -11.12
CA PRO A 179 12.45 -0.39 -12.10
C PRO A 179 11.39 0.71 -12.11
N PHE A 180 10.12 0.36 -12.04
CA PHE A 180 9.02 1.34 -12.06
C PHE A 180 8.99 2.27 -10.84
N MET A 181 9.69 1.93 -9.75
CA MET A 181 9.89 2.85 -8.62
C MET A 181 11.13 3.73 -8.79
N GLN A 182 12.10 3.30 -9.57
CA GLN A 182 13.38 3.99 -9.76
C GLN A 182 13.34 5.06 -10.86
N GLU A 183 12.41 4.95 -11.82
CA GLU A 183 12.29 5.88 -12.96
C GLU A 183 12.14 7.37 -12.59
N GLY A 184 11.75 7.69 -11.34
CA GLY A 184 11.66 9.07 -10.85
C GLY A 184 12.92 9.57 -10.13
N ALA A 185 13.88 8.70 -9.81
CA ALA A 185 15.07 9.04 -9.03
C ALA A 185 16.21 9.61 -9.89
N GLU A 186 16.19 9.41 -11.21
CA GLU A 186 17.26 9.84 -12.11
C GLU A 186 17.23 11.36 -12.46
N ASN A 187 16.25 12.10 -11.94
CA ASN A 187 16.06 13.53 -12.21
C ASN A 187 16.20 14.43 -10.95
N LEU A 188 17.01 14.02 -9.97
CA LEU A 188 17.36 14.81 -8.79
C LEU A 188 18.76 15.39 -8.90
#